data_a6bdf6c4fc68f89781de0de9bb895afe
#
_entry.id   a6bdf6c4fc68f89781de0de9bb895afe
#
_cell.length_a   1.000
_cell.length_b   1.000
_cell.length_c   1.000
_cell.angle_alpha   90.00
_cell.angle_beta   90.00
_cell.angle_gamma   90.00
#
_symmetry.space_group_name_H-M   'P 1'
#
loop_
_entity.id
_entity.type
_entity.pdbx_description
1 polymer ?
#
loop_
_entity_poly.entity_id
_entity_poly.type
_entity_poly.pdbx_seq_one_letter_code
_entity_poly.pdbx_strand_id
1 'polypeptide(L)'
;MDCIFAAWRPGIGDPHPMGWVTVGVYLLAALASAMVAWRGAFPPATRGRERVFWTLAALLLLFLAVNKQLDLQSFMTAAGRCMAKAQGWYENRRLVQLAFILVLAGTGVLILMSLRRLLHGTLARTGLALLGLVLVSVFVVIRAAGFHHMDMLIATRVAGMRLNWLMELSGPLLVLMAALRARV
;
A
#
# COMPACT_ATOMS: atom_id res chain seq x y z
N MET A 1 1.82 24.02 -14.58
CA MET A 1 2.31 22.61 -14.57
C MET A 1 3.82 22.53 -14.40
N ASP A 2 4.56 23.51 -14.82
CA ASP A 2 6.05 23.55 -14.79
C ASP A 2 6.64 23.39 -13.37
N CYS A 3 5.96 23.92 -12.34
CA CYS A 3 6.40 23.78 -10.95
C CYS A 3 6.40 22.30 -10.47
N ILE A 4 5.43 21.50 -10.88
CA ILE A 4 5.32 20.08 -10.47
C ILE A 4 6.40 19.27 -11.18
N PHE A 5 6.56 19.44 -12.50
CA PHE A 5 7.53 18.71 -13.29
C PHE A 5 8.99 19.17 -13.08
N ALA A 6 9.20 20.34 -12.49
CA ALA A 6 10.52 20.75 -12.01
C ALA A 6 10.96 19.96 -10.75
N ALA A 7 9.99 19.57 -9.92
CA ALA A 7 10.24 18.87 -8.67
C ALA A 7 10.06 17.34 -8.77
N TRP A 8 9.28 16.85 -9.75
CA TRP A 8 9.04 15.43 -10.01
C TRP A 8 9.04 15.16 -11.51
N ARG A 9 9.69 14.08 -11.91
CA ARG A 9 9.69 13.61 -13.31
C ARG A 9 9.31 12.13 -13.33
N PRO A 10 8.44 11.68 -14.27
CA PRO A 10 8.16 10.27 -14.43
C PRO A 10 9.45 9.53 -14.77
N GLY A 11 9.75 8.50 -14.00
CA GLY A 11 10.98 7.71 -14.14
C GLY A 11 10.99 6.53 -13.19
N ILE A 12 12.13 5.83 -13.12
CA ILE A 12 12.33 4.74 -12.16
C ILE A 12 12.66 5.36 -10.80
N GLY A 13 11.70 5.32 -9.87
CA GLY A 13 11.81 5.94 -8.55
C GLY A 13 12.76 5.20 -7.62
N ASP A 14 12.86 3.88 -7.73
CA ASP A 14 13.77 3.05 -6.90
C ASP A 14 14.61 2.11 -7.81
N PRO A 15 15.72 2.61 -8.39
CA PRO A 15 16.57 1.82 -9.27
C PRO A 15 17.40 0.74 -8.54
N HIS A 16 17.40 0.74 -7.19
CA HIS A 16 18.15 -0.22 -6.39
C HIS A 16 17.63 -1.66 -6.63
N PRO A 17 18.52 -2.70 -6.66
CA PRO A 17 18.08 -4.09 -6.84
C PRO A 17 16.97 -4.52 -5.88
N MET A 18 17.00 -4.08 -4.62
CA MET A 18 15.92 -4.34 -3.65
C MET A 18 14.59 -3.68 -4.01
N GLY A 19 14.59 -2.55 -4.71
CA GLY A 19 13.39 -1.94 -5.27
C GLY A 19 12.71 -2.87 -6.27
N TRP A 20 13.48 -3.50 -7.15
CA TRP A 20 12.97 -4.47 -8.12
C TRP A 20 12.54 -5.79 -7.48
N VAL A 21 13.27 -6.27 -6.45
CA VAL A 21 12.83 -7.43 -5.64
C VAL A 21 11.46 -7.15 -5.01
N THR A 22 11.28 -5.96 -4.45
CA THR A 22 10.00 -5.54 -3.85
C THR A 22 8.88 -5.54 -4.89
N VAL A 23 9.11 -4.97 -6.08
CA VAL A 23 8.15 -5.03 -7.21
C VAL A 23 7.81 -6.47 -7.56
N GLY A 24 8.82 -7.35 -7.66
CA GLY A 24 8.62 -8.77 -7.93
C GLY A 24 7.73 -9.45 -6.90
N VAL A 25 7.93 -9.16 -5.60
CA VAL A 25 7.07 -9.71 -4.52
C VAL A 25 5.65 -9.17 -4.61
N TYR A 26 5.46 -7.88 -4.90
CA TYR A 26 4.11 -7.31 -5.13
C TYR A 26 3.41 -8.00 -6.30
N LEU A 27 4.10 -8.19 -7.42
CA LEU A 27 3.53 -8.85 -8.61
C LEU A 27 3.20 -10.31 -8.35
N LEU A 28 4.06 -11.05 -7.66
CA LEU A 28 3.79 -12.43 -7.27
C LEU A 28 2.58 -12.54 -6.35
N ALA A 29 2.47 -11.67 -5.34
CA ALA A 29 1.33 -11.62 -4.44
C ALA A 29 0.04 -11.22 -5.17
N ALA A 30 0.12 -10.27 -6.12
CA ALA A 30 -1.01 -9.86 -6.95
C ALA A 30 -1.49 -11.01 -7.85
N LEU A 31 -0.58 -11.69 -8.54
CA LEU A 31 -0.90 -12.85 -9.39
C LEU A 31 -1.49 -14.00 -8.59
N ALA A 32 -0.89 -14.34 -7.43
CA ALA A 32 -1.42 -15.37 -6.55
C ALA A 32 -2.84 -15.02 -6.06
N SER A 33 -3.07 -13.77 -5.66
CA SER A 33 -4.39 -13.27 -5.26
C SER A 33 -5.41 -13.36 -6.40
N ALA A 34 -5.02 -12.99 -7.62
CA ALA A 34 -5.87 -13.10 -8.81
C ALA A 34 -6.21 -14.57 -9.14
N MET A 35 -5.23 -15.48 -9.01
CA MET A 35 -5.48 -16.92 -9.19
C MET A 35 -6.48 -17.46 -8.16
N VAL A 36 -6.35 -17.07 -6.89
CA VAL A 36 -7.30 -17.45 -5.83
C VAL A 36 -8.69 -16.87 -6.12
N ALA A 37 -8.79 -15.61 -6.56
CA ALA A 37 -10.07 -15.00 -6.93
C ALA A 37 -10.79 -15.78 -8.05
N TRP A 38 -10.02 -16.27 -9.01
CA TRP A 38 -10.57 -16.97 -10.20
C TRP A 38 -10.84 -18.45 -9.93
N ARG A 39 -9.87 -19.19 -9.38
CA ARG A 39 -9.87 -20.66 -9.25
C ARG A 39 -10.21 -21.17 -7.86
N GLY A 40 -10.27 -20.28 -6.85
CA GLY A 40 -10.44 -20.68 -5.46
C GLY A 40 -11.73 -21.45 -5.21
N ALA A 41 -11.63 -22.58 -4.50
CA ALA A 41 -12.73 -23.42 -4.09
C ALA A 41 -13.42 -22.87 -2.84
N PHE A 42 -14.19 -21.80 -3.03
CA PHE A 42 -14.91 -21.14 -1.93
C PHE A 42 -16.27 -21.81 -1.65
N PRO A 43 -16.71 -21.87 -0.37
CA PRO A 43 -18.05 -22.30 -0.03
C PRO A 43 -19.11 -21.46 -0.74
N PRO A 44 -20.23 -22.05 -1.22
CA PRO A 44 -21.26 -21.33 -1.96
C PRO A 44 -21.77 -20.08 -1.26
N ALA A 45 -21.94 -20.13 0.08
CA ALA A 45 -22.46 -19.03 0.89
C ALA A 45 -21.51 -17.81 0.99
N THR A 46 -20.20 -17.96 0.74
CA THR A 46 -19.19 -16.92 0.91
C THR A 46 -18.43 -16.61 -0.39
N ARG A 47 -18.65 -17.39 -1.46
CA ARG A 47 -17.90 -17.33 -2.72
C ARG A 47 -17.80 -15.92 -3.31
N GLY A 48 -18.92 -15.21 -3.38
CA GLY A 48 -18.94 -13.85 -3.96
C GLY A 48 -18.07 -12.89 -3.14
N ARG A 49 -18.20 -12.94 -1.83
CA ARG A 49 -17.43 -12.05 -0.91
C ARG A 49 -15.93 -12.34 -0.94
N GLU A 50 -15.55 -13.61 -0.96
CA GLU A 50 -14.15 -14.01 -1.01
C GLU A 50 -13.53 -13.67 -2.37
N ARG A 51 -14.25 -13.86 -3.48
CA ARG A 51 -13.79 -13.44 -4.81
C ARG A 51 -13.55 -11.92 -4.89
N VAL A 52 -14.51 -11.12 -4.40
CA VAL A 52 -14.35 -9.66 -4.35
C VAL A 52 -13.12 -9.28 -3.52
N PHE A 53 -12.94 -9.87 -2.34
CA PHE A 53 -11.77 -9.61 -1.49
C PHE A 53 -10.46 -9.89 -2.22
N TRP A 54 -10.31 -11.10 -2.81
CA TRP A 54 -9.08 -11.48 -3.49
C TRP A 54 -8.83 -10.67 -4.77
N THR A 55 -9.88 -10.27 -5.47
CA THR A 55 -9.77 -9.36 -6.63
C THR A 55 -9.27 -7.98 -6.19
N LEU A 56 -9.85 -7.41 -5.13
CA LEU A 56 -9.40 -6.12 -4.58
C LEU A 56 -7.96 -6.20 -4.06
N ALA A 57 -7.58 -7.31 -3.43
CA ALA A 57 -6.20 -7.55 -2.99
C ALA A 57 -5.24 -7.57 -4.19
N ALA A 58 -5.58 -8.27 -5.28
CA ALA A 58 -4.78 -8.31 -6.49
C ALA A 58 -4.61 -6.93 -7.13
N LEU A 59 -5.70 -6.17 -7.25
CA LEU A 59 -5.67 -4.82 -7.83
C LEU A 59 -4.85 -3.85 -6.99
N LEU A 60 -5.00 -3.88 -5.65
CA LEU A 60 -4.22 -3.04 -4.75
C LEU A 60 -2.72 -3.36 -4.84
N LEU A 61 -2.34 -4.64 -4.81
CA LEU A 61 -0.94 -5.04 -4.89
C LEU A 61 -0.33 -4.71 -6.27
N LEU A 62 -1.09 -4.86 -7.34
CA LEU A 62 -0.67 -4.43 -8.68
C LEU A 62 -0.44 -2.92 -8.75
N PHE A 63 -1.38 -2.14 -8.20
CA PHE A 63 -1.24 -0.69 -8.09
C PHE A 63 0.03 -0.32 -7.29
N LEU A 64 0.29 -0.98 -6.16
CA LEU A 64 1.47 -0.72 -5.35
C LEU A 64 2.77 -1.11 -6.05
N ALA A 65 2.78 -2.19 -6.86
CA ALA A 65 3.92 -2.56 -7.69
C ALA A 65 4.27 -1.45 -8.69
N VAL A 66 3.27 -0.88 -9.36
CA VAL A 66 3.46 0.24 -10.30
C VAL A 66 3.89 1.50 -9.54
N ASN A 67 3.20 1.82 -8.43
CA ASN A 67 3.49 2.98 -7.60
C ASN A 67 4.93 2.96 -7.03
N LYS A 68 5.48 1.79 -6.75
CA LYS A 68 6.86 1.63 -6.26
C LYS A 68 7.89 2.22 -7.22
N GLN A 69 7.69 2.12 -8.52
CA GLN A 69 8.60 2.66 -9.53
C GLN A 69 8.23 4.08 -9.99
N LEU A 70 6.95 4.42 -10.03
CA LEU A 70 6.50 5.75 -10.43
C LEU A 70 6.69 6.80 -9.34
N ASP A 71 6.88 6.39 -8.08
CA ASP A 71 7.02 7.29 -6.92
C ASP A 71 5.93 8.37 -6.87
N LEU A 72 4.67 7.93 -6.98
CA LEU A 72 3.51 8.83 -6.95
C LEU A 72 3.42 9.63 -5.65
N GLN A 73 4.07 9.18 -4.59
CA GLN A 73 4.15 9.91 -3.31
C GLN A 73 4.93 11.22 -3.48
N SER A 74 6.08 11.16 -4.15
CA SER A 74 6.86 12.36 -4.48
C SER A 74 6.10 13.28 -5.42
N PHE A 75 5.36 12.72 -6.40
CA PHE A 75 4.45 13.49 -7.24
C PHE A 75 3.39 14.23 -6.41
N MET A 76 2.67 13.54 -5.51
CA MET A 76 1.66 14.13 -4.64
C MET A 76 2.24 15.23 -3.76
N THR A 77 3.44 15.02 -3.21
CA THR A 77 4.15 16.01 -2.39
C THR A 77 4.54 17.23 -3.21
N ALA A 78 5.07 17.05 -4.41
CA ALA A 78 5.41 18.15 -5.33
C ALA A 78 4.17 18.94 -5.73
N ALA A 79 3.09 18.25 -6.12
CA ALA A 79 1.82 18.86 -6.47
C ALA A 79 1.23 19.67 -5.32
N GLY A 80 1.16 19.08 -4.12
CA GLY A 80 0.66 19.75 -2.91
C GLY A 80 1.49 21.01 -2.56
N ARG A 81 2.81 20.93 -2.68
CA ARG A 81 3.71 22.07 -2.44
C ARG A 81 3.51 23.18 -3.46
N CYS A 82 3.37 22.84 -4.74
CA CYS A 82 3.11 23.82 -5.80
C CYS A 82 1.76 24.50 -5.62
N MET A 83 0.71 23.73 -5.30
CA MET A 83 -0.63 24.27 -5.02
C MET A 83 -0.62 25.18 -3.78
N ALA A 84 0.05 24.76 -2.71
CA ALA A 84 0.16 25.57 -1.49
C ALA A 84 0.82 26.93 -1.73
N LYS A 85 1.88 26.97 -2.56
CA LYS A 85 2.55 28.22 -2.95
C LYS A 85 1.68 29.07 -3.85
N ALA A 86 1.01 28.48 -4.84
CA ALA A 86 0.15 29.20 -5.78
C ALA A 86 -1.09 29.80 -5.11
N GLN A 87 -1.62 29.14 -4.09
CA GLN A 87 -2.82 29.56 -3.36
C GLN A 87 -2.51 30.34 -2.06
N GLY A 88 -1.25 30.56 -1.72
CA GLY A 88 -0.82 31.40 -0.58
C GLY A 88 -0.97 30.74 0.81
N TRP A 89 -1.33 29.45 0.90
CA TRP A 89 -1.49 28.79 2.21
C TRP A 89 -0.27 27.93 2.65
N TYR A 90 0.86 28.13 2.00
CA TYR A 90 2.08 27.35 2.30
C TYR A 90 2.53 27.47 3.77
N GLU A 91 2.27 28.58 4.42
CA GLU A 91 2.56 28.77 5.85
C GLU A 91 1.71 27.84 6.74
N ASN A 92 0.47 27.57 6.33
CA ASN A 92 -0.46 26.68 7.03
C ASN A 92 -0.34 25.20 6.63
N ARG A 93 0.72 24.84 5.90
CA ARG A 93 0.92 23.48 5.36
C ARG A 93 0.81 22.37 6.41
N ARG A 94 1.19 22.65 7.67
CA ARG A 94 1.11 21.67 8.77
C ARG A 94 -0.35 21.32 9.11
N LEU A 95 -1.24 22.29 9.12
CA LEU A 95 -2.68 22.05 9.38
C LEU A 95 -3.31 21.25 8.23
N VAL A 96 -3.00 21.60 6.99
CA VAL A 96 -3.50 20.88 5.81
C VAL A 96 -2.95 19.44 5.79
N GLN A 97 -1.68 19.26 6.13
CA GLN A 97 -1.08 17.94 6.23
C GLN A 97 -1.73 17.11 7.35
N LEU A 98 -1.99 17.70 8.52
CA LEU A 98 -2.69 17.03 9.62
C LEU A 98 -4.11 16.64 9.21
N ALA A 99 -4.87 17.54 8.59
CA ALA A 99 -6.21 17.26 8.09
C ALA A 99 -6.19 16.11 7.06
N PHE A 100 -5.24 16.12 6.12
CA PHE A 100 -5.06 15.05 5.14
C PHE A 100 -4.80 13.70 5.83
N ILE A 101 -3.91 13.65 6.83
CA ILE A 101 -3.61 12.43 7.59
C ILE A 101 -4.85 11.92 8.33
N LEU A 102 -5.61 12.82 8.98
CA LEU A 102 -6.84 12.45 9.70
C LEU A 102 -7.91 11.89 8.76
N VAL A 103 -8.11 12.52 7.60
CA VAL A 103 -9.04 12.02 6.57
C VAL A 103 -8.59 10.65 6.06
N LEU A 104 -7.31 10.49 5.77
CA LEU A 104 -6.75 9.23 5.28
C LEU A 104 -6.87 8.10 6.32
N ALA A 105 -6.56 8.40 7.59
CA ALA A 105 -6.70 7.47 8.70
C ALA A 105 -8.17 7.08 8.94
N GLY A 106 -9.08 8.06 8.96
CA GLY A 106 -10.52 7.84 9.11
C GLY A 106 -11.08 6.97 7.97
N THR A 107 -10.72 7.28 6.74
CA THR A 107 -11.08 6.47 5.56
C THR A 107 -10.54 5.05 5.68
N GLY A 108 -9.29 4.88 6.10
CA GLY A 108 -8.68 3.57 6.33
C GLY A 108 -9.43 2.74 7.38
N VAL A 109 -9.83 3.37 8.50
CA VAL A 109 -10.65 2.71 9.54
C VAL A 109 -12.01 2.29 8.99
N LEU A 110 -12.70 3.15 8.23
CA LEU A 110 -13.99 2.83 7.62
C LEU A 110 -13.88 1.68 6.63
N ILE A 111 -12.84 1.66 5.79
CA ILE A 111 -12.56 0.56 4.87
C ILE A 111 -12.31 -0.74 5.64
N LEU A 112 -11.49 -0.71 6.69
CA LEU A 112 -11.18 -1.88 7.51
C LEU A 112 -12.44 -2.43 8.19
N MET A 113 -13.29 -1.57 8.76
CA MET A 113 -14.56 -1.98 9.35
C MET A 113 -15.50 -2.59 8.31
N SER A 114 -15.57 -2.01 7.12
CA SER A 114 -16.39 -2.52 6.00
C SER A 114 -15.88 -3.88 5.53
N LEU A 115 -14.57 -4.04 5.37
CA LEU A 115 -13.93 -5.31 5.02
C LEU A 115 -14.17 -6.38 6.10
N ARG A 116 -14.05 -6.02 7.38
CA ARG A 116 -14.34 -6.95 8.49
C ARG A 116 -15.79 -7.43 8.46
N ARG A 117 -16.75 -6.55 8.17
CA ARG A 117 -18.17 -6.93 8.00
C ARG A 117 -18.36 -7.82 6.77
N LEU A 118 -17.77 -7.45 5.64
CA LEU A 118 -17.83 -8.22 4.39
C LEU A 118 -17.26 -9.63 4.57
N LEU A 119 -16.16 -9.76 5.32
CA LEU A 119 -15.45 -11.00 5.55
C LEU A 119 -15.93 -11.77 6.78
N HIS A 120 -17.06 -11.38 7.38
CA HIS A 120 -17.62 -12.10 8.50
C HIS A 120 -17.88 -13.57 8.13
N GLY A 121 -17.37 -14.51 8.93
CA GLY A 121 -17.41 -15.95 8.67
C GLY A 121 -16.33 -16.48 7.70
N THR A 122 -15.48 -15.62 7.10
CA THR A 122 -14.39 -16.03 6.21
C THR A 122 -13.00 -15.68 6.76
N LEU A 123 -12.92 -15.00 7.92
CA LEU A 123 -11.68 -14.50 8.50
C LEU A 123 -10.64 -15.60 8.76
N ALA A 124 -11.06 -16.83 9.04
CA ALA A 124 -10.15 -17.96 9.19
C ALA A 124 -9.34 -18.24 7.91
N ARG A 125 -9.92 -17.93 6.72
CA ARG A 125 -9.28 -18.14 5.41
C ARG A 125 -8.63 -16.88 4.85
N THR A 126 -9.22 -15.72 5.11
CA THR A 126 -8.80 -14.43 4.53
C THR A 126 -8.05 -13.54 5.52
N GLY A 127 -8.06 -13.86 6.82
CA GLY A 127 -7.54 -12.99 7.88
C GLY A 127 -6.04 -12.70 7.75
N LEU A 128 -5.24 -13.71 7.36
CA LEU A 128 -3.81 -13.52 7.14
C LEU A 128 -3.53 -12.56 5.97
N ALA A 129 -4.30 -12.70 4.87
CA ALA A 129 -4.20 -11.78 3.74
C ALA A 129 -4.68 -10.37 4.12
N LEU A 130 -5.76 -10.26 4.88
CA LEU A 130 -6.24 -8.98 5.38
C LEU A 130 -5.19 -8.29 6.27
N LEU A 131 -4.55 -9.02 7.17
CA LEU A 131 -3.44 -8.50 7.98
C LEU A 131 -2.31 -7.98 7.10
N GLY A 132 -1.90 -8.74 6.08
CA GLY A 132 -0.87 -8.31 5.12
C GLY A 132 -1.24 -7.03 4.37
N LEU A 133 -2.50 -6.91 3.91
CA LEU A 133 -2.99 -5.70 3.25
C LEU A 133 -3.02 -4.50 4.21
N VAL A 134 -3.40 -4.69 5.47
CA VAL A 134 -3.37 -3.63 6.49
C VAL A 134 -1.94 -3.17 6.72
N LEU A 135 -0.99 -4.09 6.92
CA LEU A 135 0.42 -3.74 7.16
C LEU A 135 1.02 -2.93 6.01
N VAL A 136 0.82 -3.37 4.76
CA VAL A 136 1.35 -2.63 3.61
C VAL A 136 0.65 -1.28 3.43
N SER A 137 -0.65 -1.20 3.67
CA SER A 137 -1.40 0.06 3.58
C SER A 137 -0.94 1.06 4.64
N VAL A 138 -0.76 0.62 5.88
CA VAL A 138 -0.22 1.44 6.97
C VAL A 138 1.18 1.93 6.64
N PHE A 139 2.05 1.06 6.12
CA PHE A 139 3.39 1.44 5.68
C PHE A 139 3.36 2.53 4.59
N VAL A 140 2.50 2.38 3.57
CA VAL A 140 2.34 3.37 2.49
C VAL A 140 1.83 4.70 3.03
N VAL A 141 0.86 4.69 3.97
CA VAL A 141 0.34 5.90 4.61
C VAL A 141 1.42 6.60 5.43
N ILE A 142 2.20 5.87 6.23
CA ILE A 142 3.33 6.43 7.00
C ILE A 142 4.33 7.12 6.07
N ARG A 143 4.68 6.47 4.97
CA ARG A 143 5.58 7.08 3.97
C ARG A 143 4.98 8.32 3.30
N ALA A 144 3.69 8.27 2.95
CA ALA A 144 3.01 9.41 2.32
C ALA A 144 2.89 10.62 3.27
N ALA A 145 2.82 10.39 4.58
CA ALA A 145 2.76 11.43 5.59
C ALA A 145 4.08 12.23 5.74
N GLY A 146 5.23 11.68 5.28
CA GLY A 146 6.51 12.40 5.21
C GLY A 146 7.02 12.91 6.55
N PHE A 147 6.87 12.15 7.64
CA PHE A 147 7.39 12.52 8.93
C PHE A 147 8.92 12.36 8.97
N HIS A 148 9.64 13.45 9.15
CA HIS A 148 11.11 13.46 9.24
C HIS A 148 11.67 12.46 10.27
N HIS A 149 11.00 12.28 11.41
CA HIS A 149 11.38 11.31 12.43
C HIS A 149 11.20 9.86 11.97
N MET A 150 10.19 9.59 11.13
CA MET A 150 9.96 8.26 10.58
C MET A 150 10.99 7.92 9.51
N ASP A 151 11.43 8.91 8.72
CA ASP A 151 12.46 8.71 7.70
C ASP A 151 13.79 8.27 8.33
N MET A 152 14.16 8.81 9.50
CA MET A 152 15.34 8.37 10.25
C MET A 152 15.20 6.94 10.80
N LEU A 153 14.03 6.59 11.34
CA LEU A 153 13.73 5.23 11.84
C LEU A 153 13.77 4.20 10.70
N ILE A 154 13.15 4.52 9.57
CA ILE A 154 13.06 3.64 8.39
C ILE A 154 14.46 3.46 7.75
N ALA A 155 15.36 4.44 7.87
CA ALA A 155 16.73 4.36 7.39
C ALA A 155 17.64 3.46 8.24
N THR A 156 17.24 3.08 9.47
CA THR A 156 18.05 2.20 10.33
C THR A 156 18.20 0.81 9.70
N ARG A 157 19.36 0.19 9.98
CA ARG A 157 19.65 -1.18 9.53
C ARG A 157 19.40 -2.16 10.68
N VAL A 158 18.59 -3.18 10.38
CA VAL A 158 18.35 -4.32 11.28
C VAL A 158 18.81 -5.58 10.56
N ALA A 159 19.71 -6.33 11.16
CA ALA A 159 20.30 -7.53 10.57
C ALA A 159 20.89 -7.32 9.15
N GLY A 160 21.52 -6.17 8.91
CA GLY A 160 22.14 -5.83 7.61
C GLY A 160 21.19 -5.29 6.54
N MET A 161 19.86 -5.38 6.74
CA MET A 161 18.85 -4.84 5.85
C MET A 161 18.26 -3.54 6.36
N ARG A 162 17.83 -2.65 5.46
CA ARG A 162 17.11 -1.43 5.87
C ARG A 162 15.74 -1.82 6.41
N LEU A 163 15.37 -1.26 7.55
CA LEU A 163 14.06 -1.48 8.18
C LEU A 163 12.89 -1.20 7.21
N ASN A 164 13.08 -0.19 6.35
CA ASN A 164 12.14 0.14 5.28
C ASN A 164 11.75 -1.09 4.42
N TRP A 165 12.72 -1.89 3.99
CA TRP A 165 12.44 -3.06 3.15
C TRP A 165 11.73 -4.17 3.92
N LEU A 166 12.10 -4.38 5.19
CA LEU A 166 11.45 -5.36 6.05
C LEU A 166 9.97 -5.03 6.27
N MET A 167 9.69 -3.77 6.59
CA MET A 167 8.31 -3.29 6.79
C MET A 167 7.50 -3.36 5.49
N GLU A 168 8.07 -2.94 4.38
CA GLU A 168 7.40 -2.92 3.08
C GLU A 168 7.10 -4.34 2.57
N LEU A 169 8.04 -5.28 2.71
CA LEU A 169 7.88 -6.64 2.23
C LEU A 169 6.97 -7.50 3.11
N SER A 170 6.84 -7.18 4.41
CA SER A 170 6.05 -7.98 5.35
C SER A 170 4.60 -8.16 4.91
N GLY A 171 3.96 -7.08 4.44
CA GLY A 171 2.57 -7.10 3.99
C GLY A 171 2.35 -8.02 2.77
N PRO A 172 2.97 -7.76 1.61
CA PRO A 172 2.77 -8.59 0.43
C PRO A 172 3.23 -10.04 0.60
N LEU A 173 4.25 -10.32 1.44
CA LEU A 173 4.64 -11.70 1.77
C LEU A 173 3.55 -12.42 2.55
N LEU A 174 2.89 -11.76 3.51
CA LEU A 174 1.75 -12.36 4.22
C LEU A 174 0.58 -12.64 3.28
N VAL A 175 0.29 -11.72 2.34
CA VAL A 175 -0.75 -11.97 1.34
C VAL A 175 -0.38 -13.14 0.44
N LEU A 176 0.86 -13.20 -0.03
CA LEU A 176 1.36 -14.31 -0.85
C LEU A 176 1.24 -15.65 -0.11
N MET A 177 1.69 -15.72 1.15
CA MET A 177 1.55 -16.92 1.97
C MET A 177 0.08 -17.32 2.15
N ALA A 178 -0.81 -16.36 2.38
CA ALA A 178 -2.23 -16.63 2.50
C ALA A 178 -2.83 -17.16 1.19
N ALA A 179 -2.44 -16.60 0.05
CA ALA A 179 -2.88 -17.03 -1.27
C ALA A 179 -2.38 -18.45 -1.60
N LEU A 180 -1.13 -18.77 -1.25
CA LEU A 180 -0.58 -20.12 -1.45
C LEU A 180 -1.23 -21.19 -0.56
N ARG A 181 -1.74 -20.80 0.61
CA ARG A 181 -2.50 -21.69 1.52
C ARG A 181 -3.95 -21.84 1.10
N ALA A 182 -4.49 -20.87 0.36
CA ALA A 182 -5.84 -21.00 -0.18
C ALA A 182 -5.84 -22.13 -1.20
N ARG A 183 -6.77 -23.10 -1.02
CA ARG A 183 -6.93 -24.20 -1.98
C ARG A 183 -7.46 -23.66 -3.30
N VAL A 184 -6.66 -23.80 -4.32
CA VAL A 184 -6.99 -23.45 -5.70
C VAL A 184 -7.51 -24.68 -6.41
#